data_1b9a97bd0785b3bdf62181d8d6be2e09
#
_entry.id   1b9a97bd0785b3bdf62181d8d6be2e09
#
_cell.length_a   1.000
_cell.length_b   1.000
_cell.length_c   1.000
_cell.angle_alpha   90.00
_cell.angle_beta   90.00
_cell.angle_gamma   90.00
#
_symmetry.space_group_name_H-M   'P 1'
#
loop_
_entity.id
_entity.type
_entity.pdbx_description
1 polymer ?
#
loop_
_entity_poly.entity_id
_entity_poly.type
_entity_poly.pdbx_seq_one_letter_code
_entity_poly.pdbx_strand_id
1 'polypeptide(L)'
;MTELLVSIRSADELAVLPQDSVAIVDVKEPSAGSLGPASPDQWRLIATKIDDDSDLSLALGELSALDPKIIGQIPIRTRFAKIGLAGMTGKCWSESWLQLRSALCESKTELVLVVYADAELCQAPNPDDLLKFAIENRCETVLVDTYVKNGRSLLDHWSNDEIKNWVSKLHEHGIVSVLAGSLSQESIESLRDLDVDYVAVRGAVCDENRSGDLVPQRVRNLTRLLKQNSLAVD
;
A
#
# COMPACT_ATOMS: atom_id res chain seq x y z
N MET A 1 13.47 -1.78 10.82
CA MET A 1 13.83 -0.57 10.02
C MET A 1 12.70 -0.31 9.05
N THR A 2 12.12 0.89 9.08
CA THR A 2 11.02 1.24 8.18
C THR A 2 11.52 1.49 6.76
N GLU A 3 10.89 0.86 5.78
CA GLU A 3 11.24 0.99 4.37
C GLU A 3 10.20 1.79 3.58
N LEU A 4 10.59 2.26 2.39
CA LEU A 4 9.75 3.12 1.56
C LEU A 4 9.10 2.33 0.43
N LEU A 5 7.75 2.44 0.34
CA LEU A 5 6.95 2.07 -0.82
C LEU A 5 6.57 3.35 -1.58
N VAL A 6 6.87 3.42 -2.88
CA VAL A 6 6.47 4.53 -3.75
C VAL A 6 5.49 4.06 -4.81
N SER A 7 4.33 4.74 -4.89
CA SER A 7 3.37 4.47 -5.97
C SER A 7 3.70 5.29 -7.22
N ILE A 8 3.71 4.61 -8.36
CA ILE A 8 3.94 5.16 -9.71
C ILE A 8 2.76 4.87 -10.65
N ARG A 9 2.61 5.66 -11.72
CA ARG A 9 1.56 5.48 -12.74
C ARG A 9 2.07 4.79 -14.00
N SER A 10 3.36 4.98 -14.32
CA SER A 10 3.91 4.60 -15.61
C SER A 10 5.38 4.20 -15.54
N ALA A 11 5.87 3.59 -16.62
CA ALA A 11 7.27 3.26 -16.77
C ALA A 11 8.18 4.51 -16.88
N ASP A 12 7.65 5.66 -17.28
CA ASP A 12 8.42 6.92 -17.30
C ASP A 12 8.67 7.40 -15.87
N GLU A 13 7.70 7.25 -14.97
CA GLU A 13 7.89 7.54 -13.55
C GLU A 13 8.85 6.54 -12.88
N LEU A 14 8.87 5.28 -13.29
CA LEU A 14 9.87 4.31 -12.84
C LEU A 14 11.29 4.78 -13.18
N ALA A 15 11.49 5.29 -14.39
CA ALA A 15 12.81 5.74 -14.87
C ALA A 15 13.39 6.93 -14.07
N VAL A 16 12.56 7.68 -13.36
CA VAL A 16 13.01 8.81 -12.53
C VAL A 16 13.13 8.48 -11.04
N LEU A 17 12.74 7.27 -10.62
CA LEU A 17 12.98 6.82 -9.25
C LEU A 17 14.48 6.68 -8.99
N PRO A 18 14.98 7.19 -7.84
CA PRO A 18 16.38 6.98 -7.47
C PRO A 18 16.64 5.49 -7.22
N GLN A 19 17.72 4.97 -7.81
CA GLN A 19 18.16 3.60 -7.54
C GLN A 19 18.44 3.39 -6.04
N ASP A 20 18.23 2.19 -5.53
CA ASP A 20 18.45 1.76 -4.13
C ASP A 20 17.67 2.58 -3.06
N SER A 21 16.64 3.33 -3.48
CA SER A 21 15.91 4.21 -2.58
C SER A 21 14.51 3.73 -2.22
N VAL A 22 13.99 2.73 -2.93
CA VAL A 22 12.60 2.28 -2.81
C VAL A 22 12.57 0.76 -2.70
N ALA A 23 12.07 0.24 -1.58
CA ALA A 23 11.95 -1.21 -1.37
C ALA A 23 10.82 -1.81 -2.21
N ILE A 24 9.69 -1.11 -2.31
CA ILE A 24 8.53 -1.56 -3.07
C ILE A 24 8.09 -0.47 -4.06
N VAL A 25 8.07 -0.81 -5.34
CA VAL A 25 7.47 0.01 -6.40
C VAL A 25 6.02 -0.45 -6.61
N ASP A 26 5.08 0.43 -6.34
CA ASP A 26 3.66 0.16 -6.42
C ASP A 26 3.03 0.81 -7.64
N VAL A 27 2.36 0.03 -8.47
CA VAL A 27 1.74 0.53 -9.71
C VAL A 27 0.25 0.78 -9.49
N LYS A 28 -0.15 2.05 -9.59
CA LYS A 28 -1.56 2.45 -9.50
C LYS A 28 -1.86 3.69 -10.33
N GLU A 29 -3.15 3.87 -10.65
CA GLU A 29 -3.68 5.07 -11.32
C GLU A 29 -4.45 5.94 -10.32
N PRO A 30 -3.87 7.06 -9.86
CA PRO A 30 -4.50 7.91 -8.85
C PRO A 30 -5.86 8.50 -9.26
N SER A 31 -6.10 8.72 -10.57
CA SER A 31 -7.37 9.24 -11.08
C SER A 31 -8.51 8.21 -10.98
N ALA A 32 -8.17 6.93 -10.90
CA ALA A 32 -9.13 5.82 -10.78
C ALA A 32 -9.47 5.44 -9.34
N GLY A 33 -9.01 6.21 -8.33
CA GLY A 33 -9.34 5.97 -6.92
C GLY A 33 -8.12 5.77 -6.01
N SER A 34 -8.36 5.37 -4.77
CA SER A 34 -7.29 5.12 -3.78
C SER A 34 -6.36 4.00 -4.23
N LEU A 35 -6.94 2.89 -4.67
CA LEU A 35 -6.27 1.73 -5.23
C LEU A 35 -6.60 1.53 -6.72
N GLY A 36 -6.80 2.63 -7.46
CA GLY A 36 -7.14 2.56 -8.87
C GLY A 36 -6.12 1.74 -9.67
N PRO A 37 -6.54 0.71 -10.43
CA PRO A 37 -5.62 -0.09 -11.21
C PRO A 37 -5.08 0.68 -12.41
N ALA A 38 -3.79 0.58 -12.67
CA ALA A 38 -3.22 0.95 -13.95
C ALA A 38 -3.56 -0.11 -15.02
N SER A 39 -3.32 0.19 -16.29
CA SER A 39 -3.60 -0.79 -17.35
C SER A 39 -2.65 -2.00 -17.27
N PRO A 40 -3.10 -3.19 -17.68
CA PRO A 40 -2.23 -4.37 -17.75
C PRO A 40 -1.00 -4.18 -18.65
N ASP A 41 -1.07 -3.30 -19.66
CA ASP A 41 0.09 -2.95 -20.49
C ASP A 41 1.15 -2.20 -19.68
N GLN A 42 0.73 -1.27 -18.82
CA GLN A 42 1.64 -0.59 -17.89
C GLN A 42 2.25 -1.58 -16.88
N TRP A 43 1.46 -2.50 -16.34
CA TRP A 43 1.97 -3.54 -15.45
C TRP A 43 3.09 -4.36 -16.11
N ARG A 44 2.84 -4.85 -17.33
CA ARG A 44 3.83 -5.63 -18.10
C ARG A 44 5.09 -4.82 -18.39
N LEU A 45 4.91 -3.58 -18.84
CA LEU A 45 6.04 -2.71 -19.18
C LEU A 45 6.91 -2.41 -17.95
N ILE A 46 6.30 -2.09 -16.80
CA ILE A 46 7.02 -1.82 -15.56
C ILE A 46 7.71 -3.10 -15.05
N ALA A 47 7.02 -4.24 -15.09
CA ALA A 47 7.57 -5.53 -14.67
C ALA A 47 8.84 -5.94 -15.45
N THR A 48 9.00 -5.48 -16.70
CA THR A 48 10.20 -5.73 -17.50
C THR A 48 11.35 -4.76 -17.23
N LYS A 49 11.08 -3.64 -16.57
CA LYS A 49 12.03 -2.54 -16.35
C LYS A 49 12.43 -2.32 -14.90
N ILE A 50 11.64 -2.84 -13.96
CA ILE A 50 11.93 -2.70 -12.54
C ILE A 50 13.21 -3.46 -12.17
N ASP A 51 14.06 -2.86 -11.34
CA ASP A 51 15.29 -3.46 -10.86
C ASP A 51 15.02 -4.66 -9.94
N ASP A 52 16.01 -5.56 -9.82
CA ASP A 52 15.89 -6.76 -8.99
C ASP A 52 15.86 -6.45 -7.48
N ASP A 53 16.36 -5.29 -7.08
CA ASP A 53 16.43 -4.83 -5.69
C ASP A 53 15.10 -4.24 -5.16
N SER A 54 14.09 -4.08 -6.04
CA SER A 54 12.77 -3.59 -5.65
C SER A 54 11.68 -4.64 -5.92
N ASP A 55 10.78 -4.80 -4.96
CA ASP A 55 9.57 -5.60 -5.14
C ASP A 55 8.51 -4.85 -5.95
N LEU A 56 7.78 -5.57 -6.81
CA LEU A 56 6.66 -5.03 -7.58
C LEU A 56 5.34 -5.25 -6.85
N SER A 57 4.60 -4.18 -6.64
CA SER A 57 3.23 -4.17 -6.09
C SER A 57 2.25 -3.61 -7.10
N LEU A 58 1.04 -4.17 -7.17
CA LEU A 58 -0.04 -3.71 -8.04
C LEU A 58 -1.29 -3.37 -7.24
N ALA A 59 -1.93 -2.25 -7.56
CA ALA A 59 -3.30 -1.95 -7.13
C ALA A 59 -4.30 -2.59 -8.11
N LEU A 60 -5.27 -3.35 -7.59
CA LEU A 60 -6.28 -4.07 -8.37
C LEU A 60 -7.67 -3.40 -8.32
N GLY A 61 -7.80 -2.27 -7.61
CA GLY A 61 -9.08 -1.59 -7.39
C GLY A 61 -9.82 -2.09 -6.17
N GLU A 62 -11.14 -2.06 -6.24
CA GLU A 62 -12.03 -2.50 -5.16
C GLU A 62 -12.62 -3.88 -5.49
N LEU A 63 -12.69 -4.75 -4.47
CA LEU A 63 -13.23 -6.11 -4.62
C LEU A 63 -14.67 -6.12 -5.16
N SER A 64 -15.45 -5.10 -4.80
CA SER A 64 -16.83 -4.93 -5.26
C SER A 64 -16.98 -4.71 -6.77
N ALA A 65 -15.90 -4.32 -7.45
CA ALA A 65 -15.85 -4.00 -8.89
C ALA A 65 -14.79 -4.80 -9.66
N LEU A 66 -14.15 -5.78 -9.01
CA LEU A 66 -13.08 -6.56 -9.62
C LEU A 66 -13.59 -7.42 -10.79
N ASP A 67 -12.98 -7.26 -11.97
CA ASP A 67 -13.12 -8.23 -13.05
C ASP A 67 -12.12 -9.39 -12.81
N PRO A 68 -12.58 -10.63 -12.58
CA PRO A 68 -11.70 -11.77 -12.33
C PRO A 68 -10.69 -12.04 -13.45
N LYS A 69 -10.99 -11.61 -14.68
CA LYS A 69 -10.08 -11.78 -15.85
C LYS A 69 -8.76 -11.03 -15.68
N ILE A 70 -8.71 -10.02 -14.82
CA ILE A 70 -7.51 -9.22 -14.59
C ILE A 70 -6.41 -10.05 -13.91
N ILE A 71 -6.78 -11.08 -13.15
CA ILE A 71 -5.83 -11.96 -12.43
C ILE A 71 -4.85 -12.62 -13.41
N GLY A 72 -5.36 -13.12 -14.54
CA GLY A 72 -4.54 -13.73 -15.60
C GLY A 72 -3.62 -12.74 -16.34
N GLN A 73 -3.72 -11.46 -16.06
CA GLN A 73 -2.89 -10.41 -16.67
C GLN A 73 -1.80 -9.89 -15.74
N ILE A 74 -1.77 -10.34 -14.47
CA ILE A 74 -0.77 -9.98 -13.48
C ILE A 74 0.59 -10.56 -13.92
N PRO A 75 1.65 -9.75 -14.04
CA PRO A 75 2.98 -10.24 -14.38
C PRO A 75 3.53 -11.19 -13.30
N ILE A 76 4.22 -12.25 -13.70
CA ILE A 76 4.81 -13.27 -12.78
C ILE A 76 5.77 -12.65 -11.74
N ARG A 77 6.41 -11.52 -12.08
CA ARG A 77 7.31 -10.80 -11.18
C ARG A 77 6.57 -10.06 -10.05
N THR A 78 5.25 -9.97 -10.09
CA THR A 78 4.48 -9.26 -9.07
C THR A 78 4.58 -9.96 -7.73
N ARG A 79 5.15 -9.28 -6.74
CA ARG A 79 5.26 -9.77 -5.37
C ARG A 79 3.97 -9.53 -4.59
N PHE A 80 3.37 -8.36 -4.73
CA PHE A 80 2.19 -7.94 -3.97
C PHE A 80 1.05 -7.49 -4.88
N ALA A 81 -0.17 -7.87 -4.53
CA ALA A 81 -1.40 -7.35 -5.14
C ALA A 81 -2.30 -6.79 -4.03
N LYS A 82 -2.83 -5.59 -4.22
CA LYS A 82 -3.67 -4.90 -3.23
C LYS A 82 -5.09 -4.78 -3.75
N ILE A 83 -6.06 -5.17 -2.94
CA ILE A 83 -7.48 -5.03 -3.23
C ILE A 83 -8.19 -4.30 -2.11
N GLY A 84 -8.93 -3.24 -2.43
CA GLY A 84 -9.75 -2.50 -1.50
C GLY A 84 -11.08 -3.17 -1.21
N LEU A 85 -11.70 -2.79 -0.09
CA LEU A 85 -12.96 -3.35 0.35
C LEU A 85 -14.06 -2.28 0.48
N ALA A 86 -13.94 -1.16 -0.26
CA ALA A 86 -14.98 -0.14 -0.29
C ALA A 86 -16.31 -0.70 -0.84
N GLY A 87 -17.42 -0.31 -0.22
CA GLY A 87 -18.75 -0.80 -0.55
C GLY A 87 -19.04 -2.24 -0.11
N MET A 88 -18.22 -2.82 0.78
CA MET A 88 -18.34 -4.22 1.22
C MET A 88 -18.90 -4.40 2.64
N THR A 89 -19.26 -3.32 3.34
CA THR A 89 -19.95 -3.42 4.64
C THR A 89 -21.19 -4.30 4.53
N GLY A 90 -21.35 -5.25 5.46
CA GLY A 90 -22.48 -6.17 5.51
C GLY A 90 -22.54 -7.21 4.39
N LYS A 91 -21.54 -7.28 3.51
CA LYS A 91 -21.43 -8.28 2.45
C LYS A 91 -20.47 -9.40 2.84
N CYS A 92 -20.58 -10.53 2.14
CA CYS A 92 -19.72 -11.70 2.33
C CYS A 92 -18.34 -11.48 1.63
N TRP A 93 -17.61 -10.43 2.05
CA TRP A 93 -16.33 -10.04 1.44
C TRP A 93 -15.21 -11.06 1.75
N SER A 94 -15.25 -11.69 2.91
CA SER A 94 -14.19 -12.58 3.39
C SER A 94 -13.99 -13.79 2.49
N GLU A 95 -15.08 -14.45 2.06
CA GLU A 95 -15.02 -15.57 1.13
C GLU A 95 -14.44 -15.14 -0.22
N SER A 96 -14.90 -14.01 -0.77
CA SER A 96 -14.41 -13.47 -2.05
C SER A 96 -12.94 -13.10 -1.98
N TRP A 97 -12.49 -12.53 -0.85
CA TRP A 97 -11.09 -12.21 -0.63
C TRP A 97 -10.22 -13.48 -0.55
N LEU A 98 -10.69 -14.52 0.17
CA LEU A 98 -9.98 -15.81 0.26
C LEU A 98 -9.92 -16.53 -1.09
N GLN A 99 -10.98 -16.47 -1.90
CA GLN A 99 -10.98 -17.00 -3.27
C GLN A 99 -9.94 -16.27 -4.14
N LEU A 100 -9.87 -14.93 -4.07
CA LEU A 100 -8.88 -14.14 -4.78
C LEU A 100 -7.46 -14.50 -4.32
N ARG A 101 -7.22 -14.62 -3.00
CA ARG A 101 -5.93 -15.05 -2.45
C ARG A 101 -5.52 -16.43 -3.01
N SER A 102 -6.44 -17.36 -3.04
CA SER A 102 -6.18 -18.70 -3.58
C SER A 102 -5.80 -18.66 -5.07
N ALA A 103 -6.49 -17.83 -5.86
CA ALA A 103 -6.18 -17.68 -7.28
C ALA A 103 -4.80 -17.04 -7.54
N LEU A 104 -4.32 -16.17 -6.65
CA LEU A 104 -3.00 -15.53 -6.73
C LEU A 104 -1.86 -16.42 -6.22
N CYS A 105 -2.17 -17.41 -5.41
CA CYS A 105 -1.16 -18.29 -4.80
C CYS A 105 -0.35 -19.05 -5.87
N GLU A 106 -0.96 -19.42 -7.00
CA GLU A 106 -0.27 -20.10 -8.10
C GLU A 106 0.82 -19.24 -8.76
N SER A 107 0.64 -17.92 -8.78
CA SER A 107 1.63 -16.96 -9.31
C SER A 107 2.65 -16.52 -8.27
N LYS A 108 2.58 -17.00 -7.03
CA LYS A 108 3.38 -16.53 -5.88
C LYS A 108 3.20 -15.04 -5.56
N THR A 109 2.09 -14.46 -5.99
CA THR A 109 1.71 -13.09 -5.66
C THR A 109 0.96 -13.08 -4.34
N GLU A 110 1.44 -12.33 -3.37
CA GLU A 110 0.78 -12.14 -2.09
C GLU A 110 -0.39 -11.16 -2.23
N LEU A 111 -1.56 -11.56 -1.72
CA LEU A 111 -2.71 -10.64 -1.62
C LEU A 111 -2.66 -9.87 -0.31
N VAL A 112 -2.38 -8.57 -0.39
CA VAL A 112 -2.34 -7.66 0.74
C VAL A 112 -3.76 -7.30 1.19
N LEU A 113 -4.05 -7.47 2.47
CA LEU A 113 -5.32 -7.02 3.05
C LEU A 113 -5.28 -5.50 3.25
N VAL A 114 -6.22 -4.78 2.62
CA VAL A 114 -6.32 -3.33 2.75
C VAL A 114 -7.39 -2.95 3.76
N VAL A 115 -7.02 -2.08 4.68
CA VAL A 115 -7.88 -1.49 5.71
C VAL A 115 -7.99 0.02 5.44
N TYR A 116 -9.20 0.52 5.32
CA TYR A 116 -9.42 1.96 5.20
C TYR A 116 -9.64 2.58 6.59
N ALA A 117 -8.79 3.55 6.96
CA ALA A 117 -8.91 4.28 8.23
C ALA A 117 -10.21 5.10 8.30
N ASP A 118 -10.73 5.49 7.14
CA ASP A 118 -12.00 6.18 6.93
C ASP A 118 -13.11 5.22 6.44
N ALA A 119 -13.14 3.99 6.95
CA ALA A 119 -14.01 2.90 6.52
C ALA A 119 -15.50 3.27 6.44
N GLU A 120 -16.00 4.07 7.38
CA GLU A 120 -17.38 4.53 7.39
C GLU A 120 -17.71 5.38 6.16
N LEU A 121 -16.77 6.23 5.69
CA LEU A 121 -16.97 7.11 4.55
C LEU A 121 -17.05 6.36 3.22
N CYS A 122 -16.52 5.16 3.15
CA CYS A 122 -16.50 4.34 1.93
C CYS A 122 -17.30 3.03 2.07
N GLN A 123 -18.04 2.86 3.17
CA GLN A 123 -18.79 1.63 3.43
C GLN A 123 -17.90 0.37 3.37
N ALA A 124 -16.68 0.46 3.85
CA ALA A 124 -15.78 -0.66 4.02
C ALA A 124 -16.06 -1.42 5.33
N PRO A 125 -15.62 -2.67 5.48
CA PRO A 125 -15.67 -3.39 6.75
C PRO A 125 -14.89 -2.63 7.85
N ASN A 126 -15.34 -2.83 9.10
CA ASN A 126 -14.73 -2.19 10.25
C ASN A 126 -13.25 -2.63 10.40
N PRO A 127 -12.30 -1.72 10.70
CA PRO A 127 -10.90 -2.05 10.89
C PRO A 127 -10.61 -3.16 11.90
N ASP A 128 -11.35 -3.21 13.03
CA ASP A 128 -11.16 -4.26 14.04
C ASP A 128 -11.59 -5.64 13.53
N ASP A 129 -12.66 -5.71 12.73
CA ASP A 129 -13.08 -6.95 12.08
C ASP A 129 -12.03 -7.43 11.05
N LEU A 130 -11.41 -6.49 10.33
CA LEU A 130 -10.34 -6.78 9.39
C LEU A 130 -9.05 -7.24 10.10
N LEU A 131 -8.70 -6.63 11.24
CA LEU A 131 -7.58 -7.09 12.06
C LEU A 131 -7.79 -8.52 12.55
N LYS A 132 -8.98 -8.82 13.07
CA LYS A 132 -9.36 -10.17 13.49
C LYS A 132 -9.26 -11.16 12.32
N PHE A 133 -9.81 -10.79 11.17
CA PHE A 133 -9.74 -11.61 9.95
C PHE A 133 -8.29 -11.86 9.53
N ALA A 134 -7.43 -10.82 9.56
CA ALA A 134 -6.01 -10.94 9.21
C ALA A 134 -5.29 -11.98 10.08
N ILE A 135 -5.53 -11.93 11.39
CA ILE A 135 -4.96 -12.86 12.37
C ILE A 135 -5.48 -14.29 12.15
N GLU A 136 -6.80 -14.47 12.08
CA GLU A 136 -7.45 -15.78 11.92
C GLU A 136 -7.06 -16.47 10.60
N ASN A 137 -6.87 -15.70 9.54
CA ASN A 137 -6.53 -16.23 8.21
C ASN A 137 -5.04 -16.14 7.88
N ARG A 138 -4.19 -15.74 8.84
CA ARG A 138 -2.74 -15.64 8.68
C ARG A 138 -2.38 -14.84 7.43
N CYS A 139 -2.92 -13.62 7.32
CA CYS A 139 -2.47 -12.68 6.30
C CYS A 139 -1.01 -12.34 6.56
N GLU A 140 -0.21 -12.24 5.50
CA GLU A 140 1.23 -11.94 5.63
C GLU A 140 1.45 -10.44 5.77
N THR A 141 0.69 -9.62 5.03
CA THR A 141 0.81 -8.16 5.01
C THR A 141 -0.57 -7.49 5.13
N VAL A 142 -0.61 -6.40 5.91
CA VAL A 142 -1.78 -5.52 6.02
C VAL A 142 -1.38 -4.08 5.72
N LEU A 143 -2.13 -3.45 4.83
CA LEU A 143 -1.99 -2.04 4.47
C LEU A 143 -3.12 -1.21 5.08
N VAL A 144 -2.81 -0.16 5.84
CA VAL A 144 -3.77 0.87 6.24
C VAL A 144 -3.67 2.06 5.28
N ASP A 145 -4.78 2.45 4.64
CA ASP A 145 -4.86 3.61 3.74
C ASP A 145 -6.11 4.45 4.08
N THR A 146 -6.29 5.59 3.46
CA THR A 146 -7.54 6.34 3.41
C THR A 146 -8.19 6.16 2.03
N TYR A 147 -9.50 6.00 1.99
CA TYR A 147 -10.25 5.91 0.73
C TYR A 147 -10.49 7.30 0.13
N VAL A 148 -11.03 8.22 0.93
CA VAL A 148 -11.38 9.56 0.51
C VAL A 148 -10.12 10.45 0.42
N LYS A 149 -9.88 11.03 -0.74
CA LYS A 149 -8.70 11.89 -1.00
C LYS A 149 -9.11 13.37 -1.04
N ASN A 150 -9.47 13.90 0.13
CA ASN A 150 -9.97 15.27 0.31
C ASN A 150 -9.01 16.18 1.10
N GLY A 151 -7.74 15.80 1.18
CA GLY A 151 -6.70 16.53 1.94
C GLY A 151 -6.50 16.02 3.37
N ARG A 152 -7.38 15.13 3.87
CA ARG A 152 -7.18 14.45 5.15
C ARG A 152 -6.23 13.27 5.00
N SER A 153 -5.37 13.10 5.99
CA SER A 153 -4.39 12.02 6.06
C SER A 153 -4.86 10.89 7.01
N LEU A 154 -4.11 9.82 7.09
CA LEU A 154 -4.31 8.76 8.10
C LEU A 154 -4.40 9.35 9.52
N LEU A 155 -3.54 10.34 9.85
CA LEU A 155 -3.49 10.96 11.18
C LEU A 155 -4.69 11.85 11.51
N ASP A 156 -5.52 12.18 10.53
CA ASP A 156 -6.80 12.85 10.76
C ASP A 156 -7.94 11.86 11.11
N HIS A 157 -7.69 10.56 10.99
CA HIS A 157 -8.64 9.49 11.28
C HIS A 157 -8.23 8.65 12.49
N TRP A 158 -6.93 8.38 12.63
CA TRP A 158 -6.38 7.60 13.73
C TRP A 158 -5.29 8.39 14.44
N SER A 159 -5.30 8.40 15.76
CA SER A 159 -4.22 8.94 16.59
C SER A 159 -2.96 8.08 16.50
N ASN A 160 -1.80 8.64 16.86
CA ASN A 160 -0.55 7.88 16.94
C ASN A 160 -0.65 6.68 17.88
N ASP A 161 -1.38 6.79 18.98
CA ASP A 161 -1.58 5.70 19.94
C ASP A 161 -2.43 4.56 19.35
N GLU A 162 -3.48 4.89 18.59
CA GLU A 162 -4.29 3.90 17.86
C GLU A 162 -3.45 3.18 16.81
N ILE A 163 -2.67 3.92 16.01
CA ILE A 163 -1.77 3.34 15.00
C ILE A 163 -0.74 2.43 15.67
N LYS A 164 -0.10 2.89 16.75
CA LYS A 164 0.87 2.12 17.51
C LYS A 164 0.29 0.80 18.03
N ASN A 165 -0.88 0.87 18.64
CA ASN A 165 -1.56 -0.32 19.15
C ASN A 165 -1.91 -1.29 18.02
N TRP A 166 -2.34 -0.77 16.87
CA TRP A 166 -2.69 -1.56 15.70
C TRP A 166 -1.46 -2.27 15.10
N VAL A 167 -0.36 -1.54 14.89
CA VAL A 167 0.92 -2.09 14.42
C VAL A 167 1.45 -3.14 15.39
N SER A 168 1.43 -2.89 16.70
CA SER A 168 1.86 -3.87 17.71
C SER A 168 1.06 -5.18 17.60
N LYS A 169 -0.26 -5.11 17.43
CA LYS A 169 -1.11 -6.30 17.26
C LYS A 169 -0.77 -7.08 15.98
N LEU A 170 -0.43 -6.41 14.87
CA LEU A 170 0.03 -7.09 13.66
C LEU A 170 1.34 -7.83 13.92
N HIS A 171 2.31 -7.16 14.55
CA HIS A 171 3.64 -7.73 14.83
C HIS A 171 3.58 -8.90 15.81
N GLU A 172 2.71 -8.87 16.82
CA GLU A 172 2.45 -10.01 17.74
C GLU A 172 2.08 -11.28 16.99
N HIS A 173 1.52 -11.16 15.78
CA HIS A 173 1.12 -12.29 14.93
C HIS A 173 2.01 -12.48 13.68
N GLY A 174 3.16 -11.77 13.62
CA GLY A 174 4.11 -11.87 12.52
C GLY A 174 3.59 -11.29 11.20
N ILE A 175 2.64 -10.33 11.26
CA ILE A 175 2.03 -9.69 10.09
C ILE A 175 2.78 -8.39 9.79
N VAL A 176 3.22 -8.23 8.55
CA VAL A 176 3.89 -7.02 8.06
C VAL A 176 2.92 -5.84 7.99
N SER A 177 3.35 -4.71 8.53
CA SER A 177 2.57 -3.48 8.62
C SER A 177 2.97 -2.47 7.54
N VAL A 178 1.98 -1.96 6.79
CA VAL A 178 2.18 -0.91 5.80
C VAL A 178 1.25 0.26 6.11
N LEU A 179 1.79 1.46 6.29
CA LEU A 179 1.01 2.67 6.50
C LEU A 179 1.01 3.56 5.26
N ALA A 180 -0.16 3.93 4.82
CA ALA A 180 -0.45 4.85 3.73
C ALA A 180 -1.48 5.90 4.18
N GLY A 181 -2.17 6.55 3.25
CA GLY A 181 -3.26 7.47 3.58
C GLY A 181 -2.84 8.92 3.56
N SER A 182 -2.49 9.44 2.38
CA SER A 182 -2.16 10.86 2.16
C SER A 182 -1.09 11.41 3.13
N LEU A 183 -0.12 10.56 3.51
CA LEU A 183 0.96 10.93 4.42
C LEU A 183 1.84 12.01 3.79
N SER A 184 2.08 13.08 4.53
CA SER A 184 3.09 14.11 4.23
C SER A 184 4.44 13.72 4.85
N GLN A 185 5.50 14.48 4.54
CA GLN A 185 6.78 14.27 5.21
C GLN A 185 6.66 14.46 6.72
N GLU A 186 5.93 15.48 7.19
CA GLU A 186 5.70 15.75 8.62
C GLU A 186 4.92 14.61 9.28
N SER A 187 3.91 14.06 8.59
CA SER A 187 3.18 12.88 9.07
C SER A 187 4.13 11.68 9.26
N ILE A 188 5.01 11.44 8.29
CA ILE A 188 5.99 10.34 8.34
C ILE A 188 7.00 10.56 9.49
N GLU A 189 7.45 11.79 9.70
CA GLU A 189 8.30 12.13 10.84
C GLU A 189 7.64 11.82 12.19
N SER A 190 6.33 12.04 12.32
CA SER A 190 5.60 11.73 13.55
C SER A 190 5.34 10.22 13.76
N LEU A 191 5.41 9.43 12.70
CA LEU A 191 5.22 7.97 12.74
C LEU A 191 6.53 7.19 12.94
N ARG A 192 7.67 7.86 12.91
CA ARG A 192 8.98 7.20 12.86
C ARG A 192 9.31 6.30 14.07
N ASP A 193 8.70 6.59 15.24
CA ASP A 193 8.94 5.84 16.48
C ASP A 193 7.96 4.65 16.64
N LEU A 194 7.15 4.35 15.61
CA LEU A 194 6.09 3.33 15.67
C LEU A 194 6.49 1.95 15.12
N ASP A 195 7.75 1.70 14.84
CA ASP A 195 8.29 0.41 14.35
C ASP A 195 7.46 -0.18 13.17
N VAL A 196 7.05 0.66 12.24
CA VAL A 196 6.30 0.27 11.05
C VAL A 196 7.24 -0.35 10.01
N ASP A 197 6.84 -1.44 9.34
CA ASP A 197 7.70 -2.08 8.34
C ASP A 197 7.82 -1.23 7.07
N TYR A 198 6.68 -0.72 6.55
CA TYR A 198 6.68 0.10 5.35
C TYR A 198 5.82 1.36 5.50
N VAL A 199 6.30 2.45 4.94
CA VAL A 199 5.51 3.67 4.69
C VAL A 199 5.29 3.81 3.19
N ALA A 200 4.02 3.95 2.79
CA ALA A 200 3.61 4.04 1.39
C ALA A 200 3.19 5.47 1.02
N VAL A 201 3.80 6.01 -0.02
CA VAL A 201 3.57 7.38 -0.47
C VAL A 201 3.31 7.48 -1.97
N ARG A 202 2.55 8.51 -2.34
CA ARG A 202 2.45 9.03 -3.70
C ARG A 202 2.53 10.56 -3.65
N GLY A 203 1.57 11.25 -3.04
CA GLY A 203 1.49 12.71 -3.04
C GLY A 203 2.70 13.41 -2.41
N ALA A 204 3.27 12.85 -1.35
CA ALA A 204 4.44 13.40 -0.68
C ALA A 204 5.69 13.49 -1.57
N VAL A 205 5.77 12.67 -2.61
CA VAL A 205 6.91 12.63 -3.55
C VAL A 205 6.61 13.23 -4.93
N CYS A 206 5.39 13.77 -5.12
CA CYS A 206 5.01 14.47 -6.35
C CYS A 206 5.15 16.01 -6.18
N ASP A 207 5.24 16.74 -7.28
CA ASP A 207 5.43 18.19 -7.29
C ASP A 207 4.24 18.97 -6.69
N GLU A 208 3.02 18.75 -7.17
CA GLU A 208 1.81 19.47 -6.73
C GLU A 208 0.94 18.61 -5.79
N ASN A 209 0.49 17.46 -6.29
CA ASN A 209 -0.42 16.54 -5.60
C ASN A 209 -0.23 15.11 -6.10
N ARG A 210 -1.07 14.17 -5.65
CA ARG A 210 -0.95 12.74 -6.03
C ARG A 210 -1.06 12.45 -7.54
N SER A 211 -1.56 13.41 -8.34
CA SER A 211 -1.65 13.29 -9.79
C SER A 211 -0.52 14.02 -10.52
N GLY A 212 0.32 14.74 -9.80
CA GLY A 212 1.51 15.41 -10.30
C GLY A 212 2.67 14.45 -10.64
N ASP A 213 3.75 15.02 -11.15
CA ASP A 213 4.94 14.27 -11.52
C ASP A 213 5.83 13.96 -10.30
N LEU A 214 6.51 12.81 -10.34
CA LEU A 214 7.45 12.43 -9.29
C LEU A 214 8.66 13.36 -9.25
N VAL A 215 9.01 13.78 -8.04
CA VAL A 215 10.21 14.57 -7.76
C VAL A 215 11.27 13.68 -7.11
N PRO A 216 12.32 13.24 -7.85
CA PRO A 216 13.32 12.30 -7.35
C PRO A 216 13.98 12.75 -6.03
N GLN A 217 14.15 14.07 -5.86
CA GLN A 217 14.74 14.61 -4.62
C GLN A 217 13.86 14.39 -3.40
N ARG A 218 12.52 14.45 -3.55
CA ARG A 218 11.59 14.15 -2.46
C ARG A 218 11.64 12.68 -2.06
N VAL A 219 11.79 11.76 -3.03
CA VAL A 219 11.99 10.32 -2.75
C VAL A 219 13.27 10.13 -1.93
N ARG A 220 14.41 10.69 -2.40
CA ARG A 220 15.69 10.61 -1.66
C ARG A 220 15.61 11.16 -0.24
N ASN A 221 14.87 12.26 -0.05
CA ASN A 221 14.71 12.88 1.27
C ASN A 221 13.93 11.95 2.21
N LEU A 222 12.81 11.36 1.75
CA LEU A 222 12.04 10.41 2.57
C LEU A 222 12.82 9.13 2.86
N THR A 223 13.52 8.56 1.89
CA THR A 223 14.38 7.40 2.13
C THR A 223 15.46 7.70 3.19
N ARG A 224 16.08 8.88 3.12
CA ARG A 224 17.07 9.30 4.11
C ARG A 224 16.44 9.48 5.49
N LEU A 225 15.27 10.09 5.56
CA LEU A 225 14.51 10.29 6.80
C LEU A 225 14.24 8.94 7.49
N LEU A 226 13.76 7.95 6.74
CA LEU A 226 13.46 6.61 7.27
C LEU A 226 14.73 5.85 7.71
N LYS A 227 15.84 5.99 6.98
CA LYS A 227 17.13 5.33 7.32
C LYS A 227 17.84 5.94 8.54
N GLN A 228 17.65 7.21 8.87
CA GLN A 228 18.29 7.87 10.02
C GLN A 228 17.84 7.29 11.36
N ASN A 229 16.71 6.62 11.42
CA ASN A 229 16.16 6.04 12.64
C ASN A 229 16.88 4.75 13.09
N SER A 230 17.59 4.07 12.21
CA SER A 230 18.31 2.83 12.56
C SER A 230 19.67 3.06 13.23
N LEU A 231 20.17 4.30 13.23
CA LEU A 231 21.47 4.65 13.83
C LEU A 231 21.35 5.24 15.25
N ALA A 232 20.13 5.44 15.76
CA ALA A 232 19.89 6.08 17.06
C ALA A 232 19.52 5.07 18.19
N VAL A 233 19.60 3.77 17.93
CA VAL A 233 19.22 2.69 18.89
C VAL A 233 20.40 1.77 19.18
N ASP A 234 21.64 2.30 19.20
CA ASP A 234 22.84 1.63 19.74
C ASP A 234 23.32 2.32 21.01
#